data_9250de06457b818c313895ae584784d6
#
_entry.id   9250de06457b818c313895ae584784d6
#
_cell.length_a   1.000
_cell.length_b   1.000
_cell.length_c   1.000
_cell.angle_alpha   90.00
_cell.angle_beta   90.00
_cell.angle_gamma   90.00
#
_symmetry.space_group_name_H-M   'P 1'
#
loop_
_entity.id
_entity.type
_entity.pdbx_description
1 polymer ?
#
loop_
_entity_poly.entity_id
_entity_poly.type
_entity_poly.pdbx_seq_one_letter_code
_entity_poly.pdbx_strand_id
1 'polypeptide(L)'
;MLQSLKQTWFSNVRGDVLAGIVVALALIPEAIAFSIIAGVDPKVGLYASFCICAVIAFVGGRPGMISAATGAMALLMVTLVKDHGLQYLLAATLLCGALQILAGYLKLGSLMRFVSRSVVTGFVNALAILIFMAQLPELTNVTWHVYAMTVVGLGIIYLFPYVPKIGKLIPSPLVCILALTAIAIYLGLDIRTVGDMGELPDTLPIFLWPEVPLNVETLRIIFPYSAALAVVGLLESMMTATIVDDLTDTTSNKNRECKGQGIANIAAGMLGGMAGCAMIGQSIINVKYGGRTRLSTLCAGIFLLLMVVFLGEWLSKIPMAALVAVMIMVSIGTFSWDSLRNLKEHPLSTNLVMVATVVVVVATHNLAYGVLVGVLLASLFFANKVGHYLDIKSSLEETESHRTYRVVGQVFFSSADKFTEVFDFKEALNKVTIDLTQAHFWDITAVAALDKVVIKFRREGAEVEVLGLNEASATIVDRFGVHDKPGAIDKLMSH
;
A
#
# COMPACT_ATOMS: atom_id res chain seq x y z
N MET A 1 -7.81 25.41 -21.04
CA MET A 1 -8.05 25.48 -19.59
C MET A 1 -9.52 25.23 -19.23
N LEU A 2 -10.49 26.00 -19.73
CA LEU A 2 -11.91 25.80 -19.45
C LEU A 2 -12.49 24.45 -19.89
N GLN A 3 -12.11 23.93 -21.06
CA GLN A 3 -12.51 22.60 -21.53
C GLN A 3 -11.96 21.46 -20.65
N SER A 4 -10.73 21.57 -20.20
CA SER A 4 -10.09 20.62 -19.29
C SER A 4 -10.75 20.62 -17.91
N LEU A 5 -11.14 21.80 -17.37
CA LEU A 5 -11.91 21.92 -16.15
C LEU A 5 -13.32 21.28 -16.30
N LYS A 6 -13.99 21.51 -17.42
CA LYS A 6 -15.32 20.92 -17.69
C LYS A 6 -15.25 19.39 -17.74
N GLN A 7 -14.20 18.83 -18.33
CA GLN A 7 -14.01 17.37 -18.41
C GLN A 7 -13.66 16.75 -17.06
N THR A 8 -12.82 17.39 -16.25
CA THR A 8 -12.36 16.84 -14.97
C THR A 8 -13.35 17.01 -13.82
N TRP A 9 -14.31 17.94 -13.93
CA TRP A 9 -15.27 18.25 -12.88
C TRP A 9 -16.73 18.01 -13.24
N PHE A 10 -17.15 18.29 -14.46
CA PHE A 10 -18.57 18.39 -14.82
C PHE A 10 -18.99 17.49 -16.00
N SER A 11 -18.18 16.49 -16.34
CA SER A 11 -18.53 15.57 -17.44
C SER A 11 -19.68 14.62 -17.09
N ASN A 12 -19.93 14.34 -15.82
CA ASN A 12 -20.94 13.39 -15.34
C ASN A 12 -21.62 13.83 -14.05
N VAL A 13 -22.11 15.05 -14.00
CA VAL A 13 -22.64 15.67 -12.75
C VAL A 13 -23.68 14.80 -12.04
N ARG A 14 -24.64 14.23 -12.75
CA ARG A 14 -25.69 13.40 -12.15
C ARG A 14 -25.10 12.13 -11.49
N GLY A 15 -24.25 11.42 -12.22
CA GLY A 15 -23.58 10.21 -11.68
C GLY A 15 -22.66 10.54 -10.51
N ASP A 16 -21.91 11.63 -10.61
CA ASP A 16 -20.98 12.06 -9.56
C ASP A 16 -21.70 12.46 -8.26
N VAL A 17 -22.80 13.18 -8.35
CA VAL A 17 -23.57 13.57 -7.16
C VAL A 17 -24.23 12.35 -6.50
N LEU A 18 -24.85 11.48 -7.28
CA LEU A 18 -25.48 10.25 -6.75
C LEU A 18 -24.45 9.33 -6.11
N ALA A 19 -23.33 9.10 -6.79
CA ALA A 19 -22.24 8.30 -6.25
C ALA A 19 -21.66 8.93 -4.97
N GLY A 20 -21.47 10.24 -4.93
CA GLY A 20 -21.01 10.96 -3.75
C GLY A 20 -21.93 10.80 -2.55
N ILE A 21 -23.25 10.84 -2.73
CA ILE A 21 -24.23 10.59 -1.65
C ILE A 21 -24.09 9.16 -1.11
N VAL A 22 -24.04 8.16 -1.99
CA VAL A 22 -23.91 6.75 -1.60
C VAL A 22 -22.60 6.52 -0.83
N VAL A 23 -21.52 7.10 -1.31
CA VAL A 23 -20.22 7.02 -0.64
C VAL A 23 -20.23 7.70 0.72
N ALA A 24 -20.85 8.88 0.85
CA ALA A 24 -20.98 9.59 2.12
C ALA A 24 -21.71 8.73 3.17
N LEU A 25 -22.80 8.08 2.77
CA LEU A 25 -23.55 7.17 3.64
C LEU A 25 -22.71 5.95 4.10
N ALA A 26 -21.86 5.43 3.23
CA ALA A 26 -20.96 4.33 3.57
C ALA A 26 -19.77 4.78 4.46
N LEU A 27 -19.28 6.02 4.28
CA LEU A 27 -18.15 6.56 5.03
C LEU A 27 -18.47 6.84 6.50
N ILE A 28 -19.69 7.25 6.83
CA ILE A 28 -20.06 7.66 8.19
C ILE A 28 -19.75 6.55 9.21
N PRO A 29 -20.30 5.32 9.09
CA PRO A 29 -20.06 4.28 10.07
C PRO A 29 -18.59 3.84 10.13
N GLU A 30 -17.90 3.82 9.00
CA GLU A 30 -16.48 3.45 8.96
C GLU A 30 -15.60 4.51 9.61
N ALA A 31 -15.83 5.79 9.35
CA ALA A 31 -15.08 6.88 9.99
C ALA A 31 -15.27 6.90 11.51
N ILE A 32 -16.49 6.63 12.00
CA ILE A 32 -16.78 6.46 13.42
C ILE A 32 -16.00 5.28 14.00
N ALA A 33 -16.09 4.11 13.35
CA ALA A 33 -15.43 2.90 13.82
C ALA A 33 -13.90 3.04 13.84
N PHE A 34 -13.31 3.68 12.84
CA PHE A 34 -11.86 3.92 12.78
C PHE A 34 -11.38 4.92 13.84
N SER A 35 -12.20 5.92 14.18
CA SER A 35 -11.92 6.82 15.31
C SER A 35 -11.87 6.06 16.63
N ILE A 36 -12.84 5.19 16.85
CA ILE A 36 -12.92 4.34 18.05
C ILE A 36 -11.72 3.39 18.13
N ILE A 37 -11.34 2.76 17.01
CA ILE A 37 -10.13 1.92 16.92
C ILE A 37 -8.89 2.74 17.29
N ALA A 38 -8.75 3.95 16.78
CA ALA A 38 -7.63 4.83 17.10
C ALA A 38 -7.63 5.33 18.55
N GLY A 39 -8.73 5.17 19.28
CA GLY A 39 -8.89 5.61 20.66
C GLY A 39 -9.23 7.10 20.78
N VAL A 40 -9.85 7.69 19.77
CA VAL A 40 -10.27 9.10 19.73
C VAL A 40 -11.78 9.22 19.56
N ASP A 41 -12.31 10.42 19.82
CA ASP A 41 -13.72 10.70 19.61
C ASP A 41 -14.16 10.49 18.14
N PRO A 42 -15.38 10.02 17.90
CA PRO A 42 -15.93 9.85 16.56
C PRO A 42 -15.81 11.09 15.66
N LYS A 43 -15.90 12.30 16.24
CA LYS A 43 -15.75 13.56 15.51
C LYS A 43 -14.40 13.69 14.79
N VAL A 44 -13.33 13.12 15.34
CA VAL A 44 -11.98 13.23 14.79
C VAL A 44 -11.89 12.53 13.43
N GLY A 45 -12.41 11.32 13.29
CA GLY A 45 -12.46 10.61 12.00
C GLY A 45 -13.46 11.18 11.01
N LEU A 46 -14.59 11.70 11.50
CA LEU A 46 -15.60 12.33 10.65
C LEU A 46 -15.09 13.65 10.05
N TYR A 47 -14.45 14.51 10.84
CA TYR A 47 -13.78 15.71 10.34
C TYR A 47 -12.63 15.39 9.39
N ALA A 48 -11.83 14.37 9.70
CA ALA A 48 -10.78 13.87 8.80
C ALA A 48 -11.37 13.44 7.46
N SER A 49 -12.41 12.63 7.47
CA SER A 49 -13.04 12.11 6.26
C SER A 49 -13.61 13.22 5.39
N PHE A 50 -14.30 14.20 5.98
CA PHE A 50 -14.76 15.40 5.27
C PHE A 50 -13.59 16.16 4.65
N CYS A 51 -12.62 16.53 5.47
CA CYS A 51 -11.51 17.39 5.06
C CYS A 51 -10.68 16.74 3.96
N ILE A 52 -10.30 15.46 4.15
CA ILE A 52 -9.50 14.73 3.19
C ILE A 52 -10.24 14.58 1.86
N CYS A 53 -11.53 14.17 1.87
CA CYS A 53 -12.33 14.09 0.66
C CYS A 53 -12.41 15.44 -0.07
N ALA A 54 -12.71 16.51 0.66
CA ALA A 54 -12.85 17.84 0.07
C ALA A 54 -11.52 18.34 -0.54
N VAL A 55 -10.41 18.24 0.19
CA VAL A 55 -9.11 18.73 -0.26
C VAL A 55 -8.57 17.89 -1.42
N ILE A 56 -8.65 16.55 -1.32
CA ILE A 56 -8.12 15.67 -2.37
C ILE A 56 -8.85 15.84 -3.71
N ALA A 57 -10.12 16.22 -3.68
CA ALA A 57 -10.88 16.54 -4.88
C ALA A 57 -10.21 17.63 -5.73
N PHE A 58 -9.56 18.62 -5.10
CA PHE A 58 -8.86 19.70 -5.81
C PHE A 58 -7.41 19.35 -6.14
N VAL A 59 -6.67 18.78 -5.19
CA VAL A 59 -5.21 18.63 -5.31
C VAL A 59 -4.77 17.24 -5.78
N GLY A 60 -5.60 16.23 -5.62
CA GLY A 60 -5.26 14.83 -5.92
C GLY A 60 -4.90 14.56 -7.37
N GLY A 61 -4.18 13.49 -7.60
CA GLY A 61 -3.74 13.03 -8.91
C GLY A 61 -4.70 12.04 -9.58
N ARG A 62 -5.70 11.51 -8.83
CA ARG A 62 -6.69 10.54 -9.31
C ARG A 62 -8.12 11.03 -9.11
N PRO A 63 -8.82 11.52 -10.17
CA PRO A 63 -10.24 11.85 -10.10
C PRO A 63 -11.10 10.63 -9.75
N GLY A 64 -12.17 10.84 -8.98
CA GLY A 64 -13.12 9.79 -8.61
C GLY A 64 -12.62 8.80 -7.56
N MET A 65 -11.39 8.94 -7.06
CA MET A 65 -10.88 8.17 -5.93
C MET A 65 -11.31 8.81 -4.61
N ILE A 66 -11.74 8.00 -3.68
CA ILE A 66 -12.19 8.45 -2.35
C ILE A 66 -11.06 8.28 -1.35
N SER A 67 -10.76 9.35 -0.62
CA SER A 67 -9.79 9.35 0.48
C SER A 67 -10.46 9.88 1.74
N ALA A 68 -10.23 9.22 2.87
CA ALA A 68 -10.85 9.54 4.15
C ALA A 68 -10.02 8.96 5.30
N ALA A 69 -10.53 9.02 6.53
CA ALA A 69 -9.98 8.24 7.64
C ALA A 69 -10.08 6.74 7.34
N THR A 70 -8.99 5.99 7.54
CA THR A 70 -8.93 4.56 7.17
C THR A 70 -8.49 3.70 8.34
N GLY A 71 -8.85 2.40 8.27
CA GLY A 71 -8.44 1.41 9.27
C GLY A 71 -6.93 1.22 9.36
N ALA A 72 -6.24 1.25 8.23
CA ALA A 72 -4.78 1.14 8.18
C ALA A 72 -4.09 2.27 8.94
N MET A 73 -4.58 3.49 8.79
CA MET A 73 -4.06 4.66 9.51
C MET A 73 -4.46 4.63 10.98
N ALA A 74 -5.71 4.28 11.30
CA ALA A 74 -6.22 4.20 12.67
C ALA A 74 -5.40 3.23 13.52
N LEU A 75 -5.11 2.04 13.02
CA LEU A 75 -4.34 1.02 13.73
C LEU A 75 -2.92 1.46 14.10
N LEU A 76 -2.28 2.29 13.26
CA LEU A 76 -0.95 2.84 13.53
C LEU A 76 -0.95 3.92 14.63
N MET A 77 -2.10 4.53 14.91
CA MET A 77 -2.22 5.64 15.87
C MET A 77 -2.57 5.17 17.28
N VAL A 78 -3.03 3.94 17.46
CA VAL A 78 -3.54 3.42 18.76
C VAL A 78 -2.57 3.66 19.91
N THR A 79 -1.32 3.27 19.73
CA THR A 79 -0.29 3.41 20.77
C THR A 79 0.04 4.87 21.04
N LEU A 80 0.17 5.67 19.98
CA LEU A 80 0.46 7.11 20.12
C LEU A 80 -0.64 7.83 20.91
N VAL A 81 -1.90 7.56 20.61
CA VAL A 81 -3.03 8.17 21.32
C VAL A 81 -3.09 7.70 22.77
N LYS A 82 -2.88 6.42 23.01
CA LYS A 82 -2.88 5.85 24.37
C LYS A 82 -1.81 6.47 25.27
N ASP A 83 -0.61 6.67 24.74
CA ASP A 83 0.56 7.11 25.51
C ASP A 83 0.67 8.65 25.59
N HIS A 84 0.23 9.38 24.56
CA HIS A 84 0.46 10.82 24.42
C HIS A 84 -0.80 11.65 24.12
N GLY A 85 -1.92 11.01 23.77
CA GLY A 85 -3.20 11.68 23.55
C GLY A 85 -3.40 12.28 22.16
N LEU A 86 -4.55 12.97 21.99
CA LEU A 86 -5.03 13.51 20.71
C LEU A 86 -4.08 14.55 20.09
N GLN A 87 -3.49 15.43 20.91
CA GLN A 87 -2.66 16.52 20.39
C GLN A 87 -1.41 15.99 19.66
N TYR A 88 -0.81 14.92 20.17
CA TYR A 88 0.31 14.25 19.50
C TYR A 88 -0.12 13.53 18.23
N LEU A 89 -1.33 12.98 18.18
CA LEU A 89 -1.92 12.42 16.95
C LEU A 89 -2.06 13.51 15.88
N LEU A 90 -2.58 14.68 16.22
CA LEU A 90 -2.72 15.80 15.28
C LEU A 90 -1.34 16.27 14.77
N ALA A 91 -0.37 16.40 15.66
CA ALA A 91 1.00 16.74 15.29
C ALA A 91 1.63 15.68 14.37
N ALA A 92 1.43 14.39 14.66
CA ALA A 92 1.88 13.29 13.81
C ALA A 92 1.20 13.32 12.43
N THR A 93 -0.07 13.69 12.37
CA THR A 93 -0.82 13.86 11.11
C THR A 93 -0.23 14.97 10.25
N LEU A 94 0.13 16.11 10.85
CA LEU A 94 0.80 17.20 10.12
C LEU A 94 2.16 16.76 9.56
N LEU A 95 2.97 16.11 10.38
CA LEU A 95 4.28 15.61 9.95
C LEU A 95 4.15 14.51 8.88
N CYS A 96 3.17 13.61 9.02
CA CYS A 96 2.84 12.62 8.00
C CYS A 96 2.55 13.30 6.65
N GLY A 97 1.70 14.32 6.64
CA GLY A 97 1.38 15.09 5.44
C GLY A 97 2.62 15.75 4.82
N ALA A 98 3.50 16.33 5.62
CA ALA A 98 4.76 16.91 5.15
C ALA A 98 5.68 15.86 4.49
N LEU A 99 5.81 14.68 5.10
CA LEU A 99 6.58 13.56 4.55
C LEU A 99 5.98 13.05 3.23
N GLN A 100 4.65 12.99 3.12
CA GLN A 100 3.97 12.59 1.88
C GLN A 100 4.16 13.61 0.75
N ILE A 101 4.14 14.91 1.05
CA ILE A 101 4.47 15.96 0.07
C ILE A 101 5.91 15.81 -0.40
N LEU A 102 6.85 15.61 0.51
CA LEU A 102 8.26 15.38 0.20
C LEU A 102 8.41 14.15 -0.72
N ALA A 103 7.75 13.04 -0.38
CA ALA A 103 7.73 11.83 -1.19
C ALA A 103 7.22 12.09 -2.62
N GLY A 104 6.20 12.92 -2.77
CA GLY A 104 5.68 13.34 -4.07
C GLY A 104 6.67 14.16 -4.90
N TYR A 105 7.44 15.05 -4.28
CA TYR A 105 8.51 15.81 -4.95
C TYR A 105 9.70 14.92 -5.30
N LEU A 106 10.07 13.99 -4.46
CA LEU A 106 11.11 12.99 -4.73
C LEU A 106 10.66 11.91 -5.74
N LYS A 107 9.42 12.01 -6.26
CA LYS A 107 8.83 11.08 -7.24
C LYS A 107 8.74 9.63 -6.72
N LEU A 108 8.61 9.45 -5.41
CA LEU A 108 8.53 8.12 -4.79
C LEU A 108 7.23 7.37 -5.13
N GLY A 109 6.19 8.04 -5.64
CA GLY A 109 5.00 7.40 -6.19
C GLY A 109 5.31 6.39 -7.31
N SER A 110 6.40 6.57 -8.04
CA SER A 110 6.87 5.63 -9.05
C SER A 110 7.53 4.38 -8.46
N LEU A 111 7.95 4.39 -7.19
CA LEU A 111 8.56 3.24 -6.52
C LEU A 111 7.55 2.14 -6.20
N MET A 112 6.25 2.42 -6.28
CA MET A 112 5.21 1.40 -6.10
C MET A 112 5.34 0.20 -7.07
N ARG A 113 5.96 0.41 -8.24
CA ARG A 113 6.27 -0.68 -9.17
C ARG A 113 7.22 -1.75 -8.60
N PHE A 114 7.97 -1.43 -7.54
CA PHE A 114 8.86 -2.36 -6.86
C PHE A 114 8.17 -3.16 -5.75
N VAL A 115 6.96 -2.77 -5.37
CA VAL A 115 6.16 -3.54 -4.40
C VAL A 115 5.49 -4.69 -5.13
N SER A 116 5.92 -5.90 -4.82
CA SER A 116 5.39 -7.10 -5.47
C SER A 116 3.94 -7.36 -5.06
N ARG A 117 3.18 -8.04 -5.92
CA ARG A 117 1.79 -8.41 -5.65
C ARG A 117 1.64 -9.24 -4.37
N SER A 118 2.62 -10.06 -4.04
CA SER A 118 2.62 -10.87 -2.81
C SER A 118 2.69 -10.02 -1.54
N VAL A 119 3.47 -8.94 -1.55
CA VAL A 119 3.54 -7.96 -0.45
C VAL A 119 2.20 -7.25 -0.29
N VAL A 120 1.62 -6.79 -1.40
CA VAL A 120 0.29 -6.14 -1.40
C VAL A 120 -0.78 -7.07 -0.82
N THR A 121 -0.81 -8.33 -1.27
CA THR A 121 -1.76 -9.32 -0.77
C THR A 121 -1.55 -9.61 0.73
N GLY A 122 -0.29 -9.74 1.16
CA GLY A 122 0.06 -9.91 2.57
C GLY A 122 -0.38 -8.72 3.42
N PHE A 123 -0.15 -7.50 2.94
CA PHE A 123 -0.59 -6.25 3.58
C PHE A 123 -2.11 -6.21 3.77
N VAL A 124 -2.87 -6.48 2.70
CA VAL A 124 -4.34 -6.44 2.72
C VAL A 124 -4.92 -7.52 3.66
N ASN A 125 -4.34 -8.73 3.64
CA ASN A 125 -4.76 -9.80 4.55
C ASN A 125 -4.44 -9.47 6.00
N ALA A 126 -3.26 -8.92 6.27
CA ALA A 126 -2.89 -8.49 7.61
C ALA A 126 -3.79 -7.37 8.14
N LEU A 127 -4.09 -6.37 7.30
CA LEU A 127 -5.03 -5.30 7.62
C LEU A 127 -6.41 -5.86 7.99
N ALA A 128 -6.93 -6.80 7.19
CA ALA A 128 -8.20 -7.45 7.48
C ALA A 128 -8.20 -8.17 8.84
N ILE A 129 -7.14 -8.90 9.15
CA ILE A 129 -6.97 -9.59 10.44
C ILE A 129 -6.94 -8.57 11.59
N LEU A 130 -6.17 -7.48 11.46
CA LEU A 130 -6.08 -6.46 12.51
C LEU A 130 -7.42 -5.73 12.73
N ILE A 131 -8.17 -5.43 11.67
CA ILE A 131 -9.50 -4.83 11.77
C ILE A 131 -10.44 -5.77 12.53
N PHE A 132 -10.41 -7.07 12.21
CA PHE A 132 -11.21 -8.06 12.95
C PHE A 132 -10.81 -8.15 14.41
N MET A 133 -9.51 -8.24 14.71
CA MET A 133 -8.99 -8.28 16.06
C MET A 133 -9.39 -7.05 16.89
N ALA A 134 -9.45 -5.88 16.25
CA ALA A 134 -9.88 -4.64 16.90
C ALA A 134 -11.36 -4.64 17.32
N GLN A 135 -12.19 -5.54 16.77
CA GLN A 135 -13.59 -5.68 17.18
C GLN A 135 -13.77 -6.62 18.38
N LEU A 136 -12.82 -7.49 18.67
CA LEU A 136 -12.94 -8.47 19.75
C LEU A 136 -13.17 -7.84 21.14
N PRO A 137 -12.53 -6.74 21.53
CA PRO A 137 -12.81 -6.07 22.80
C PRO A 137 -14.26 -5.64 22.96
N GLU A 138 -14.93 -5.25 21.88
CA GLU A 138 -16.35 -4.85 21.89
C GLU A 138 -17.31 -6.05 22.08
N LEU A 139 -16.82 -7.26 21.88
CA LEU A 139 -17.56 -8.52 22.07
C LEU A 139 -17.19 -9.24 23.37
N THR A 140 -16.37 -8.64 24.23
CA THR A 140 -15.97 -9.21 25.51
C THR A 140 -16.70 -8.55 26.67
N ASN A 141 -17.09 -9.31 27.69
CA ASN A 141 -17.79 -8.82 28.89
C ASN A 141 -19.08 -8.04 28.56
N VAL A 142 -19.82 -8.51 27.58
CA VAL A 142 -21.08 -7.88 27.11
C VAL A 142 -22.25 -8.83 27.30
N THR A 143 -23.47 -8.27 27.30
CA THR A 143 -24.69 -9.06 27.42
C THR A 143 -24.96 -9.86 26.15
N TRP A 144 -25.78 -10.91 26.24
CA TRP A 144 -26.14 -11.72 25.09
C TRP A 144 -26.84 -10.89 23.97
N HIS A 145 -27.48 -9.77 24.33
CA HIS A 145 -28.12 -8.86 23.38
C HIS A 145 -27.12 -8.33 22.35
N VAL A 146 -25.88 -8.01 22.74
CA VAL A 146 -24.84 -7.53 21.84
C VAL A 146 -24.48 -8.61 20.81
N TYR A 147 -24.32 -9.85 21.24
CA TYR A 147 -24.05 -10.97 20.34
C TYR A 147 -25.21 -11.20 19.36
N ALA A 148 -26.45 -11.23 19.90
CA ALA A 148 -27.65 -11.38 19.05
C ALA A 148 -27.75 -10.29 18.02
N MET A 149 -27.55 -9.03 18.40
CA MET A 149 -27.59 -7.88 17.48
C MET A 149 -26.48 -7.93 16.44
N THR A 150 -25.28 -8.32 16.83
CA THR A 150 -24.17 -8.48 15.89
C THR A 150 -24.46 -9.57 14.85
N VAL A 151 -25.00 -10.70 15.27
CA VAL A 151 -25.40 -11.79 14.35
C VAL A 151 -26.53 -11.37 13.43
N VAL A 152 -27.56 -10.70 13.97
CA VAL A 152 -28.67 -10.16 13.16
C VAL A 152 -28.15 -9.12 12.17
N GLY A 153 -27.24 -8.25 12.61
CA GLY A 153 -26.61 -7.26 11.76
C GLY A 153 -25.84 -7.88 10.59
N LEU A 154 -25.02 -8.89 10.85
CA LEU A 154 -24.33 -9.64 9.79
C LEU A 154 -25.34 -10.33 8.86
N GLY A 155 -26.42 -10.90 9.41
CA GLY A 155 -27.50 -11.47 8.61
C GLY A 155 -28.11 -10.45 7.66
N ILE A 156 -28.44 -9.26 8.15
CA ILE A 156 -28.97 -8.16 7.32
C ILE A 156 -27.95 -7.77 6.23
N ILE A 157 -26.69 -7.60 6.58
CA ILE A 157 -25.65 -7.17 5.62
C ILE A 157 -25.53 -8.18 4.47
N TYR A 158 -25.52 -9.46 4.74
CA TYR A 158 -25.30 -10.50 3.72
C TYR A 158 -26.59 -10.94 3.00
N LEU A 159 -27.75 -10.84 3.61
CA LEU A 159 -29.01 -11.28 3.01
C LEU A 159 -29.76 -10.15 2.28
N PHE A 160 -29.62 -8.90 2.73
CA PHE A 160 -30.31 -7.77 2.11
C PHE A 160 -30.01 -7.57 0.62
N PRO A 161 -28.77 -7.76 0.11
CA PRO A 161 -28.48 -7.64 -1.32
C PRO A 161 -29.28 -8.57 -2.22
N TYR A 162 -29.85 -9.66 -1.68
CA TYR A 162 -30.69 -10.59 -2.43
C TYR A 162 -32.15 -10.14 -2.54
N VAL A 163 -32.54 -9.07 -1.83
CA VAL A 163 -33.90 -8.50 -1.93
C VAL A 163 -34.12 -7.91 -3.32
N PRO A 164 -35.15 -8.36 -4.08
CA PRO A 164 -35.39 -7.89 -5.43
C PRO A 164 -35.65 -6.37 -5.46
N LYS A 165 -35.11 -5.68 -6.47
CA LYS A 165 -35.27 -4.24 -6.74
C LYS A 165 -34.56 -3.29 -5.74
N ILE A 166 -34.61 -3.55 -4.43
CA ILE A 166 -34.12 -2.63 -3.39
C ILE A 166 -32.70 -3.00 -2.93
N GLY A 167 -32.38 -4.30 -2.88
CA GLY A 167 -31.13 -4.79 -2.31
C GLY A 167 -29.83 -4.33 -3.02
N LYS A 168 -29.96 -3.93 -4.29
CA LYS A 168 -28.84 -3.36 -5.07
C LYS A 168 -28.79 -1.83 -5.04
N LEU A 169 -29.87 -1.20 -4.61
CA LEU A 169 -30.01 0.26 -4.62
C LEU A 169 -29.44 0.90 -3.35
N ILE A 170 -29.61 0.24 -2.21
CA ILE A 170 -29.21 0.77 -0.90
C ILE A 170 -28.05 -0.08 -0.35
N PRO A 171 -26.97 0.52 0.14
CA PRO A 171 -25.88 -0.22 0.79
C PRO A 171 -26.39 -1.01 2.00
N SER A 172 -26.15 -2.33 2.03
CA SER A 172 -26.61 -3.19 3.12
C SER A 172 -26.08 -2.81 4.52
N PRO A 173 -24.84 -2.26 4.68
CA PRO A 173 -24.39 -1.76 5.97
C PRO A 173 -25.27 -0.63 6.52
N LEU A 174 -25.75 0.26 5.66
CA LEU A 174 -26.68 1.32 6.06
C LEU A 174 -28.00 0.76 6.59
N VAL A 175 -28.55 -0.24 5.89
CA VAL A 175 -29.78 -0.92 6.33
C VAL A 175 -29.59 -1.61 7.66
N CYS A 176 -28.43 -2.27 7.87
CA CYS A 176 -28.05 -2.88 9.12
C CYS A 176 -28.07 -1.86 10.27
N ILE A 177 -27.43 -0.72 10.09
CA ILE A 177 -27.33 0.32 11.10
C ILE A 177 -28.73 0.86 11.44
N LEU A 178 -29.53 1.19 10.44
CA LEU A 178 -30.88 1.74 10.65
C LEU A 178 -31.79 0.72 11.35
N ALA A 179 -31.75 -0.55 10.92
CA ALA A 179 -32.58 -1.61 11.51
C ALA A 179 -32.18 -1.90 12.95
N LEU A 180 -30.89 -2.05 13.24
CA LEU A 180 -30.41 -2.33 14.59
C LEU A 180 -30.61 -1.14 15.53
N THR A 181 -30.46 0.07 15.05
CA THR A 181 -30.77 1.29 15.83
C THR A 181 -32.25 1.34 16.16
N ALA A 182 -33.13 1.06 15.20
CA ALA A 182 -34.56 1.02 15.44
C ALA A 182 -34.96 -0.08 16.44
N ILE A 183 -34.37 -1.28 16.33
CA ILE A 183 -34.58 -2.39 17.27
C ILE A 183 -34.13 -1.99 18.67
N ALA A 184 -32.93 -1.40 18.81
CA ALA A 184 -32.38 -0.99 20.09
C ALA A 184 -33.26 0.03 20.80
N ILE A 185 -33.74 1.02 20.06
CA ILE A 185 -34.65 2.06 20.59
C ILE A 185 -36.00 1.47 20.96
N TYR A 186 -36.60 0.65 20.08
CA TYR A 186 -37.95 0.07 20.30
C TYR A 186 -37.97 -0.88 21.50
N LEU A 187 -36.95 -1.70 21.68
CA LEU A 187 -36.85 -2.66 22.79
C LEU A 187 -36.26 -2.03 24.06
N GLY A 188 -35.80 -0.76 24.01
CA GLY A 188 -35.18 -0.08 25.14
C GLY A 188 -33.93 -0.82 25.68
N LEU A 189 -33.11 -1.37 24.78
CA LEU A 189 -31.95 -2.16 25.18
C LEU A 189 -30.87 -1.24 25.80
N ASP A 190 -30.40 -1.64 26.97
CA ASP A 190 -29.26 -1.00 27.64
C ASP A 190 -27.94 -1.57 27.10
N ILE A 191 -27.52 -1.06 25.97
CA ILE A 191 -26.30 -1.46 25.27
C ILE A 191 -25.50 -0.20 24.89
N ARG A 192 -24.17 -0.36 24.76
CA ARG A 192 -23.29 0.75 24.36
C ARG A 192 -23.67 1.30 23.01
N THR A 193 -23.67 2.62 22.93
CA THR A 193 -23.95 3.36 21.69
C THR A 193 -22.73 4.19 21.27
N VAL A 194 -22.78 4.73 20.06
CA VAL A 194 -21.73 5.62 19.56
C VAL A 194 -21.56 6.85 20.44
N GLY A 195 -22.65 7.38 21.01
CA GLY A 195 -22.61 8.51 21.93
C GLY A 195 -21.84 8.22 23.24
N ASP A 196 -21.78 6.96 23.66
CA ASP A 196 -21.02 6.54 24.84
C ASP A 196 -19.51 6.43 24.55
N MET A 197 -19.10 6.43 23.28
CA MET A 197 -17.71 6.29 22.86
C MET A 197 -16.97 7.60 22.70
N GLY A 198 -17.68 8.74 22.68
CA GLY A 198 -17.11 10.06 22.56
C GLY A 198 -18.02 11.05 21.84
N GLU A 199 -17.49 12.24 21.61
CA GLU A 199 -18.23 13.33 21.01
C GLU A 199 -18.38 13.16 19.50
N LEU A 200 -19.58 13.51 19.02
CA LEU A 200 -19.92 13.64 17.60
C LEU A 200 -19.83 15.10 17.15
N PRO A 201 -19.61 15.36 15.84
CA PRO A 201 -19.64 16.72 15.34
C PRO A 201 -21.04 17.36 15.51
N ASP A 202 -21.09 18.52 16.14
CA ASP A 202 -22.26 19.39 16.27
C ASP A 202 -22.09 20.70 15.50
N THR A 203 -20.88 20.99 15.10
CA THR A 203 -20.48 22.21 14.40
C THR A 203 -19.56 21.91 13.22
N LEU A 204 -19.31 22.92 12.41
CA LEU A 204 -18.27 22.85 11.39
C LEU A 204 -16.89 22.75 12.02
N PRO A 205 -15.93 22.04 11.42
CA PRO A 205 -14.58 21.96 11.93
C PRO A 205 -13.94 23.35 11.96
N ILE A 206 -13.27 23.64 13.06
CA ILE A 206 -12.55 24.90 13.27
C ILE A 206 -11.04 24.66 13.14
N PHE A 207 -10.32 25.71 12.78
CA PHE A 207 -8.88 25.65 12.68
C PHE A 207 -8.26 25.46 14.09
N LEU A 208 -7.42 24.45 14.21
CA LEU A 208 -6.69 24.10 15.42
C LEU A 208 -5.20 23.97 15.09
N TRP A 209 -4.35 24.46 15.98
CA TRP A 209 -2.93 24.13 15.96
C TRP A 209 -2.65 23.15 17.10
N PRO A 210 -1.94 22.02 16.83
CA PRO A 210 -1.65 21.06 17.88
C PRO A 210 -0.91 21.68 19.06
N GLU A 211 -1.42 21.49 20.25
CA GLU A 211 -0.85 22.01 21.49
C GLU A 211 0.23 21.04 22.02
N VAL A 212 1.33 20.97 21.29
CA VAL A 212 2.50 20.16 21.66
C VAL A 212 3.75 21.02 21.72
N PRO A 213 4.70 20.72 22.62
CA PRO A 213 5.97 21.45 22.67
C PRO A 213 6.74 21.29 21.35
N LEU A 214 7.16 22.39 20.75
CA LEU A 214 7.99 22.39 19.54
C LEU A 214 9.45 22.15 19.91
N ASN A 215 9.79 20.93 20.26
CA ASN A 215 11.14 20.51 20.65
C ASN A 215 11.55 19.20 19.96
N VAL A 216 12.82 18.83 20.10
CA VAL A 216 13.38 17.61 19.52
C VAL A 216 12.74 16.36 20.13
N GLU A 217 12.32 16.42 21.39
CA GLU A 217 11.67 15.30 22.07
C GLU A 217 10.30 14.97 21.44
N THR A 218 9.46 15.99 21.19
CA THR A 218 8.20 15.82 20.48
C THR A 218 8.42 15.22 19.10
N LEU A 219 9.40 15.73 18.35
CA LEU A 219 9.74 15.19 17.04
C LEU A 219 10.19 13.72 17.14
N ARG A 220 10.97 13.36 18.15
CA ARG A 220 11.41 11.99 18.39
C ARG A 220 10.25 11.03 18.69
N ILE A 221 9.23 11.53 19.38
CA ILE A 221 8.01 10.77 19.70
C ILE A 221 7.17 10.55 18.44
N ILE A 222 6.86 11.64 17.71
CA ILE A 222 5.91 11.56 16.58
C ILE A 222 6.52 11.03 15.28
N PHE A 223 7.83 11.17 15.07
CA PHE A 223 8.48 10.82 13.80
C PHE A 223 8.29 9.35 13.36
N PRO A 224 8.48 8.34 14.24
CA PRO A 224 8.25 6.94 13.86
C PRO A 224 6.81 6.68 13.39
N TYR A 225 5.84 7.26 14.09
CA TYR A 225 4.42 7.14 13.73
C TYR A 225 4.13 7.88 12.43
N SER A 226 4.61 9.11 12.29
CA SER A 226 4.42 9.91 11.07
C SER A 226 5.06 9.27 9.84
N ALA A 227 6.23 8.68 9.98
CA ALA A 227 6.90 7.94 8.90
C ALA A 227 6.11 6.68 8.52
N ALA A 228 5.65 5.90 9.51
CA ALA A 228 4.81 4.73 9.27
C ALA A 228 3.48 5.11 8.59
N LEU A 229 2.80 6.16 9.08
CA LEU A 229 1.59 6.70 8.47
C LEU A 229 1.81 7.17 7.03
N ALA A 230 2.94 7.87 6.77
CA ALA A 230 3.26 8.33 5.43
C ALA A 230 3.46 7.16 4.45
N VAL A 231 4.24 6.16 4.85
CA VAL A 231 4.51 4.98 4.00
C VAL A 231 3.24 4.17 3.74
N VAL A 232 2.50 3.81 4.79
CA VAL A 232 1.28 3.01 4.68
C VAL A 232 0.20 3.76 3.93
N GLY A 233 -0.01 5.04 4.25
CA GLY A 233 -1.01 5.87 3.57
C GLY A 233 -0.71 6.06 2.08
N LEU A 234 0.55 6.27 1.69
CA LEU A 234 0.92 6.36 0.28
C LEU A 234 0.79 5.02 -0.43
N LEU A 235 1.18 3.92 0.22
CA LEU A 235 1.07 2.58 -0.35
C LEU A 235 -0.40 2.24 -0.63
N GLU A 236 -1.30 2.42 0.32
CA GLU A 236 -2.73 2.19 0.15
C GLU A 236 -3.33 3.12 -0.91
N SER A 237 -2.92 4.39 -0.94
CA SER A 237 -3.39 5.35 -1.94
C SER A 237 -2.93 5.01 -3.35
N MET A 238 -1.70 4.54 -3.52
CA MET A 238 -1.19 4.12 -4.83
C MET A 238 -1.86 2.84 -5.32
N MET A 239 -2.11 1.89 -4.43
CA MET A 239 -2.87 0.66 -4.74
C MET A 239 -4.29 1.01 -5.18
N THR A 240 -4.98 1.84 -4.41
CA THR A 240 -6.33 2.30 -4.73
C THR A 240 -6.37 3.03 -6.07
N ALA A 241 -5.41 3.92 -6.32
CA ALA A 241 -5.31 4.63 -7.58
C ALA A 241 -5.11 3.69 -8.77
N THR A 242 -4.34 2.62 -8.61
CA THR A 242 -4.16 1.60 -9.65
C THR A 242 -5.45 0.82 -9.90
N ILE A 243 -6.17 0.42 -8.85
CA ILE A 243 -7.46 -0.26 -8.97
C ILE A 243 -8.48 0.64 -9.68
N VAL A 244 -8.52 1.92 -9.36
CA VAL A 244 -9.43 2.86 -10.02
C VAL A 244 -9.00 3.13 -11.48
N ASP A 245 -7.69 3.18 -11.76
CA ASP A 245 -7.17 3.26 -13.12
C ASP A 245 -7.67 2.08 -13.97
N ASP A 246 -7.56 0.86 -13.43
CA ASP A 246 -7.99 -0.38 -14.11
C ASP A 246 -9.52 -0.43 -14.30
N LEU A 247 -10.31 0.01 -13.29
CA LEU A 247 -11.77 0.00 -13.37
C LEU A 247 -12.34 1.04 -14.33
N THR A 248 -11.58 2.07 -14.67
CA THR A 248 -12.05 3.19 -15.49
C THR A 248 -11.30 3.30 -16.82
N ASP A 249 -10.34 2.40 -17.08
CA ASP A 249 -9.45 2.41 -18.24
C ASP A 249 -8.78 3.79 -18.46
N THR A 250 -8.36 4.41 -17.37
CA THR A 250 -7.71 5.73 -17.39
C THR A 250 -6.45 5.72 -16.53
N THR A 251 -5.55 6.65 -16.77
CA THR A 251 -4.28 6.77 -16.02
C THR A 251 -4.33 7.91 -15.02
N SER A 252 -3.58 7.77 -13.93
CA SER A 252 -3.44 8.77 -12.88
C SER A 252 -2.01 9.24 -12.68
N ASN A 253 -1.86 10.45 -12.14
CA ASN A 253 -0.55 10.99 -11.78
C ASN A 253 -0.22 10.63 -10.32
N LYS A 254 0.52 9.53 -10.13
CA LYS A 254 0.88 8.99 -8.82
C LYS A 254 1.67 9.99 -7.94
N ASN A 255 2.60 10.75 -8.52
CA ASN A 255 3.37 11.74 -7.75
C ASN A 255 2.53 12.94 -7.32
N ARG A 256 1.58 13.37 -8.16
CA ARG A 256 0.59 14.38 -7.78
C ARG A 256 -0.31 13.84 -6.67
N GLU A 257 -0.69 12.58 -6.73
CA GLU A 257 -1.48 11.94 -5.68
C GLU A 257 -0.76 11.92 -4.34
N CYS A 258 0.55 11.56 -4.29
CA CYS A 258 1.34 11.64 -3.08
C CYS A 258 1.31 13.03 -2.45
N LYS A 259 1.51 14.08 -3.27
CA LYS A 259 1.44 15.47 -2.79
C LYS A 259 0.03 15.83 -2.31
N GLY A 260 -0.98 15.39 -3.04
CA GLY A 260 -2.38 15.63 -2.70
C GLY A 260 -2.77 15.00 -1.36
N GLN A 261 -2.39 13.77 -1.12
CA GLN A 261 -2.61 13.07 0.15
C GLN A 261 -1.93 13.81 1.31
N GLY A 262 -0.69 14.28 1.10
CA GLY A 262 0.02 15.06 2.09
C GLY A 262 -0.66 16.40 2.42
N ILE A 263 -1.11 17.15 1.42
CA ILE A 263 -1.85 18.40 1.63
C ILE A 263 -3.16 18.14 2.35
N ALA A 264 -3.88 17.07 1.98
CA ALA A 264 -5.12 16.69 2.62
C ALA A 264 -4.93 16.30 4.09
N ASN A 265 -3.87 15.57 4.42
CA ASN A 265 -3.53 15.20 5.80
C ASN A 265 -3.12 16.41 6.64
N ILE A 266 -2.36 17.36 6.09
CA ILE A 266 -2.05 18.63 6.79
C ILE A 266 -3.34 19.38 7.09
N ALA A 267 -4.23 19.53 6.11
CA ALA A 267 -5.50 20.20 6.30
C ALA A 267 -6.37 19.46 7.36
N ALA A 268 -6.42 18.14 7.33
CA ALA A 268 -7.14 17.34 8.32
C ALA A 268 -6.58 17.55 9.72
N GLY A 269 -5.28 17.50 9.92
CA GLY A 269 -4.63 17.72 11.21
C GLY A 269 -4.89 19.13 11.76
N MET A 270 -4.96 20.14 10.89
CA MET A 270 -5.30 21.52 11.26
C MET A 270 -6.79 21.73 11.58
N LEU A 271 -7.67 20.83 11.14
CA LEU A 271 -9.09 20.86 11.43
C LEU A 271 -9.53 19.83 12.48
N GLY A 272 -8.58 19.32 13.27
CA GLY A 272 -8.86 18.39 14.37
C GLY A 272 -9.14 16.96 13.89
N GLY A 273 -8.76 16.61 12.69
CA GLY A 273 -8.93 15.28 12.11
C GLY A 273 -7.66 14.43 12.17
N MET A 274 -7.86 13.12 12.21
CA MET A 274 -6.78 12.14 12.14
C MET A 274 -6.24 11.98 10.71
N ALA A 275 -5.07 11.38 10.57
CA ALA A 275 -4.53 11.04 9.25
C ALA A 275 -5.40 10.01 8.53
N GLY A 276 -5.47 10.14 7.21
CA GLY A 276 -6.18 9.22 6.34
C GLY A 276 -5.45 8.98 5.04
N CYS A 277 -6.04 8.17 4.20
CA CYS A 277 -5.53 7.83 2.87
C CYS A 277 -6.68 7.41 1.94
N ALA A 278 -6.36 6.98 0.72
CA ALA A 278 -7.38 6.49 -0.20
C ALA A 278 -7.97 5.16 0.28
N MET A 279 -9.27 5.01 0.10
CA MET A 279 -10.03 3.82 0.51
C MET A 279 -10.42 3.00 -0.72
N ILE A 280 -9.98 1.75 -0.75
CA ILE A 280 -10.26 0.83 -1.87
C ILE A 280 -11.77 0.61 -2.02
N GLY A 281 -12.45 0.22 -0.94
CA GLY A 281 -13.88 -0.11 -0.94
C GLY A 281 -14.76 1.04 -1.44
N GLN A 282 -14.60 2.22 -0.86
CA GLN A 282 -15.38 3.42 -1.20
C GLN A 282 -15.06 3.93 -2.60
N SER A 283 -13.81 3.81 -3.05
CA SER A 283 -13.44 4.16 -4.43
C SER A 283 -14.13 3.23 -5.44
N ILE A 284 -14.16 1.92 -5.17
CA ILE A 284 -14.89 0.95 -6.00
C ILE A 284 -16.39 1.26 -5.99
N ILE A 285 -16.98 1.54 -4.83
CA ILE A 285 -18.37 1.93 -4.70
C ILE A 285 -18.64 3.20 -5.55
N ASN A 286 -17.81 4.23 -5.42
CA ASN A 286 -17.94 5.46 -6.18
C ASN A 286 -17.97 5.20 -7.69
N VAL A 287 -17.03 4.41 -8.19
CA VAL A 287 -16.95 4.05 -9.62
C VAL A 287 -18.16 3.22 -10.07
N LYS A 288 -18.63 2.25 -9.26
CA LYS A 288 -19.78 1.40 -9.57
C LYS A 288 -21.10 2.18 -9.65
N TYR A 289 -21.24 3.20 -8.80
CA TYR A 289 -22.44 4.07 -8.82
C TYR A 289 -22.33 5.25 -9.79
N GLY A 290 -21.27 5.27 -10.63
CA GLY A 290 -21.13 6.22 -11.73
C GLY A 290 -20.25 7.42 -11.44
N GLY A 291 -19.58 7.49 -10.29
CA GLY A 291 -18.58 8.51 -9.99
C GLY A 291 -17.38 8.40 -10.91
N ARG A 292 -17.01 9.49 -11.56
CA ARG A 292 -15.90 9.54 -12.53
C ARG A 292 -15.02 10.76 -12.34
N THR A 293 -15.56 11.85 -11.89
CA THR A 293 -14.85 13.12 -11.81
C THR A 293 -14.51 13.50 -10.36
N ARG A 294 -13.80 14.59 -10.22
CA ARG A 294 -13.46 15.18 -8.91
C ARG A 294 -14.69 15.60 -8.11
N LEU A 295 -15.80 15.89 -8.84
CA LEU A 295 -17.06 16.28 -8.22
C LEU A 295 -17.62 15.18 -7.32
N SER A 296 -17.51 13.91 -7.69
CA SER A 296 -18.01 12.80 -6.86
C SER A 296 -17.31 12.74 -5.49
N THR A 297 -15.99 12.93 -5.48
CA THR A 297 -15.19 12.96 -4.24
C THR A 297 -15.54 14.17 -3.38
N LEU A 298 -15.68 15.35 -3.99
CA LEU A 298 -16.10 16.56 -3.29
C LEU A 298 -17.51 16.43 -2.69
N CYS A 299 -18.46 15.90 -3.47
CA CYS A 299 -19.82 15.63 -3.00
C CYS A 299 -19.82 14.64 -1.82
N ALA A 300 -19.02 13.57 -1.88
CA ALA A 300 -18.92 12.62 -0.78
C ALA A 300 -18.50 13.30 0.53
N GLY A 301 -17.49 14.16 0.50
CA GLY A 301 -17.03 14.91 1.68
C GLY A 301 -18.09 15.89 2.19
N ILE A 302 -18.67 16.70 1.31
CA ILE A 302 -19.67 17.71 1.69
C ILE A 302 -20.93 17.04 2.24
N PHE A 303 -21.46 16.02 1.58
CA PHE A 303 -22.65 15.30 2.06
C PHE A 303 -22.41 14.60 3.38
N LEU A 304 -21.20 14.02 3.58
CA LEU A 304 -20.82 13.45 4.86
C LEU A 304 -20.91 14.49 5.97
N LEU A 305 -20.29 15.65 5.79
CA LEU A 305 -20.32 16.72 6.79
C LEU A 305 -21.74 17.20 7.10
N LEU A 306 -22.53 17.46 6.06
CA LEU A 306 -23.91 17.89 6.22
C LEU A 306 -24.73 16.85 6.98
N MET A 307 -24.66 15.58 6.60
CA MET A 307 -25.40 14.52 7.30
C MET A 307 -24.97 14.39 8.76
N VAL A 308 -23.68 14.47 9.05
CA VAL A 308 -23.19 14.32 10.41
C VAL A 308 -23.60 15.47 11.30
N VAL A 309 -23.51 16.70 10.82
CA VAL A 309 -23.93 17.89 11.59
C VAL A 309 -25.44 17.91 11.83
N PHE A 310 -26.26 17.57 10.82
CA PHE A 310 -27.72 17.59 10.98
C PHE A 310 -28.30 16.35 11.66
N LEU A 311 -27.62 15.20 11.55
CA LEU A 311 -28.10 13.92 12.09
C LEU A 311 -27.30 13.44 13.32
N GLY A 312 -26.50 14.29 13.94
CA GLY A 312 -25.63 13.93 15.06
C GLY A 312 -26.35 13.24 16.22
N GLU A 313 -27.54 13.73 16.59
CA GLU A 313 -28.36 13.11 17.64
C GLU A 313 -28.80 11.68 17.29
N TRP A 314 -29.09 11.41 16.03
CA TRP A 314 -29.45 10.07 15.56
C TRP A 314 -28.23 9.16 15.49
N LEU A 315 -27.10 9.69 15.06
CA LEU A 315 -25.83 8.96 15.00
C LEU A 315 -25.35 8.52 16.40
N SER A 316 -25.58 9.34 17.42
CA SER A 316 -25.23 9.01 18.81
C SER A 316 -26.00 7.79 19.35
N LYS A 317 -27.17 7.51 18.82
CA LYS A 317 -28.02 6.37 19.22
C LYS A 317 -27.68 5.06 18.52
N ILE A 318 -26.76 5.07 17.57
CA ILE A 318 -26.31 3.85 16.87
C ILE A 318 -25.69 2.88 17.88
N PRO A 319 -26.18 1.64 17.99
CA PRO A 319 -25.57 0.66 18.87
C PRO A 319 -24.20 0.24 18.37
N MET A 320 -23.24 0.07 19.28
CA MET A 320 -21.90 -0.42 18.92
C MET A 320 -21.94 -1.78 18.23
N ALA A 321 -22.89 -2.64 18.57
CA ALA A 321 -23.09 -3.92 17.91
C ALA A 321 -23.30 -3.79 16.39
N ALA A 322 -23.98 -2.72 15.93
CA ALA A 322 -24.15 -2.45 14.49
C ALA A 322 -22.82 -2.11 13.81
N LEU A 323 -22.01 -1.27 14.44
CA LEU A 323 -20.66 -0.94 13.93
C LEU A 323 -19.75 -2.15 13.92
N VAL A 324 -19.80 -2.99 14.95
CA VAL A 324 -19.04 -4.25 15.01
C VAL A 324 -19.42 -5.16 13.85
N ALA A 325 -20.72 -5.32 13.56
CA ALA A 325 -21.19 -6.12 12.42
C ALA A 325 -20.65 -5.55 11.08
N VAL A 326 -20.69 -4.23 10.91
CA VAL A 326 -20.15 -3.57 9.71
C VAL A 326 -18.65 -3.78 9.61
N MET A 327 -17.90 -3.63 10.70
CA MET A 327 -16.45 -3.81 10.70
C MET A 327 -16.03 -5.26 10.46
N ILE A 328 -16.77 -6.24 10.96
CA ILE A 328 -16.54 -7.65 10.63
C ILE A 328 -16.75 -7.86 9.12
N MET A 329 -17.81 -7.30 8.55
CA MET A 329 -18.05 -7.37 7.11
C MET A 329 -16.90 -6.71 6.32
N VAL A 330 -16.42 -5.54 6.75
CA VAL A 330 -15.27 -4.86 6.13
C VAL A 330 -14.03 -5.73 6.19
N SER A 331 -13.74 -6.34 7.34
CA SER A 331 -12.63 -7.28 7.51
C SER A 331 -12.72 -8.46 6.54
N ILE A 332 -13.87 -9.12 6.48
CA ILE A 332 -14.11 -10.27 5.57
C ILE A 332 -13.98 -9.84 4.11
N GLY A 333 -14.53 -8.67 3.75
CA GLY A 333 -14.46 -8.12 2.40
C GLY A 333 -13.07 -7.63 1.97
N THR A 334 -12.25 -7.19 2.93
CA THR A 334 -10.88 -6.75 2.70
C THR A 334 -9.94 -7.95 2.51
N PHE A 335 -10.20 -9.06 3.19
CA PHE A 335 -9.35 -10.24 3.11
C PHE A 335 -9.36 -10.84 1.70
N SER A 336 -8.17 -11.11 1.15
CA SER A 336 -8.00 -11.75 -0.16
C SER A 336 -8.18 -13.28 -0.05
N TRP A 337 -9.41 -13.77 -0.15
CA TRP A 337 -9.73 -15.21 -0.05
C TRP A 337 -9.08 -16.02 -1.16
N ASP A 338 -8.90 -15.45 -2.34
CA ASP A 338 -8.23 -16.10 -3.47
C ASP A 338 -6.77 -16.40 -3.17
N SER A 339 -6.14 -15.62 -2.30
CA SER A 339 -4.77 -15.88 -1.87
C SER A 339 -4.62 -17.19 -1.11
N LEU A 340 -5.65 -17.59 -0.35
CA LEU A 340 -5.67 -18.89 0.33
C LEU A 340 -6.04 -20.04 -0.62
N ARG A 341 -6.98 -19.82 -1.54
CA ARG A 341 -7.40 -20.84 -2.50
C ARG A 341 -6.27 -21.21 -3.45
N ASN A 342 -5.47 -20.23 -3.86
CA ASN A 342 -4.42 -20.40 -4.85
C ASN A 342 -3.03 -20.66 -4.24
N LEU A 343 -2.93 -20.94 -2.93
CA LEU A 343 -1.66 -21.22 -2.26
C LEU A 343 -0.85 -22.35 -2.92
N LYS A 344 -1.54 -23.36 -3.47
CA LYS A 344 -0.89 -24.49 -4.14
C LYS A 344 -0.43 -24.19 -5.56
N GLU A 345 -1.02 -23.18 -6.19
CA GLU A 345 -0.73 -22.79 -7.57
C GLU A 345 0.40 -21.74 -7.64
N HIS A 346 0.55 -20.96 -6.58
CA HIS A 346 1.56 -19.91 -6.52
C HIS A 346 2.95 -20.46 -6.12
N PRO A 347 4.03 -19.89 -6.64
CA PRO A 347 5.39 -20.25 -6.23
C PRO A 347 5.59 -20.11 -4.72
N LEU A 348 6.37 -21.02 -4.13
CA LEU A 348 6.63 -21.02 -2.69
C LEU A 348 7.21 -19.68 -2.18
N SER A 349 8.09 -19.06 -2.96
CA SER A 349 8.65 -17.73 -2.63
C SER A 349 7.58 -16.64 -2.49
N THR A 350 6.58 -16.65 -3.39
CA THR A 350 5.44 -15.72 -3.35
C THR A 350 4.61 -15.91 -2.09
N ASN A 351 4.31 -17.17 -1.75
CA ASN A 351 3.56 -17.51 -0.54
C ASN A 351 4.34 -17.14 0.74
N LEU A 352 5.65 -17.40 0.78
CA LEU A 352 6.49 -17.05 1.91
C LEU A 352 6.54 -15.54 2.15
N VAL A 353 6.64 -14.72 1.09
CA VAL A 353 6.59 -13.26 1.21
C VAL A 353 5.25 -12.81 1.78
N MET A 354 4.14 -13.33 1.25
CA MET A 354 2.81 -13.00 1.73
C MET A 354 2.64 -13.37 3.22
N VAL A 355 2.97 -14.61 3.59
CA VAL A 355 2.83 -15.10 4.98
C VAL A 355 3.74 -14.34 5.93
N ALA A 356 5.00 -14.09 5.56
CA ALA A 356 5.93 -13.32 6.37
C ALA A 356 5.41 -11.89 6.62
N THR A 357 4.86 -11.23 5.59
CA THR A 357 4.23 -9.91 5.72
C THR A 357 3.09 -9.97 6.75
N VAL A 358 2.18 -10.95 6.65
CA VAL A 358 1.07 -11.12 7.58
C VAL A 358 1.56 -11.36 9.00
N VAL A 359 2.49 -12.29 9.19
CA VAL A 359 3.02 -12.65 10.52
C VAL A 359 3.69 -11.45 11.19
N VAL A 360 4.53 -10.72 10.47
CA VAL A 360 5.21 -9.53 11.01
C VAL A 360 4.20 -8.46 11.43
N VAL A 361 3.21 -8.18 10.58
CA VAL A 361 2.16 -7.19 10.91
C VAL A 361 1.37 -7.60 12.14
N VAL A 362 0.89 -8.84 12.19
CA VAL A 362 0.06 -9.32 13.31
C VAL A 362 0.86 -9.37 14.61
N ALA A 363 2.14 -9.76 14.56
CA ALA A 363 3.01 -9.82 15.73
C ALA A 363 3.41 -8.43 16.26
N THR A 364 3.66 -7.48 15.35
CA THR A 364 4.11 -6.12 15.72
C THR A 364 2.96 -5.12 15.83
N HIS A 365 1.77 -5.46 15.36
CA HIS A 365 0.62 -4.56 15.18
C HIS A 365 0.98 -3.32 14.33
N ASN A 366 1.96 -3.45 13.46
CA ASN A 366 2.48 -2.36 12.62
C ASN A 366 2.58 -2.77 11.15
N LEU A 367 1.70 -2.21 10.33
CA LEU A 367 1.62 -2.47 8.89
C LEU A 367 2.90 -2.04 8.14
N ALA A 368 3.59 -0.99 8.59
CA ALA A 368 4.81 -0.51 7.94
C ALA A 368 5.95 -1.52 8.04
N TYR A 369 6.12 -2.19 9.18
CA TYR A 369 7.14 -3.23 9.34
C TYR A 369 6.86 -4.44 8.45
N GLY A 370 5.59 -4.83 8.32
CA GLY A 370 5.22 -5.93 7.43
C GLY A 370 5.55 -5.64 5.97
N VAL A 371 5.24 -4.43 5.50
CA VAL A 371 5.58 -4.00 4.13
C VAL A 371 7.10 -3.99 3.93
N LEU A 372 7.86 -3.43 4.87
CA LEU A 372 9.31 -3.38 4.78
C LEU A 372 9.92 -4.79 4.66
N VAL A 373 9.55 -5.70 5.57
CA VAL A 373 10.01 -7.09 5.55
C VAL A 373 9.58 -7.80 4.27
N GLY A 374 8.32 -7.60 3.85
CA GLY A 374 7.80 -8.19 2.62
C GLY A 374 8.56 -7.75 1.37
N VAL A 375 8.85 -6.45 1.24
CA VAL A 375 9.61 -5.89 0.10
C VAL A 375 11.04 -6.42 0.11
N LEU A 376 11.70 -6.45 1.27
CA LEU A 376 13.06 -7.00 1.39
C LEU A 376 13.10 -8.48 0.98
N LEU A 377 12.20 -9.31 1.50
CA LEU A 377 12.12 -10.73 1.13
C LEU A 377 11.80 -10.93 -0.35
N ALA A 378 10.85 -10.17 -0.90
CA ALA A 378 10.51 -10.23 -2.32
C ALA A 378 11.72 -9.88 -3.20
N SER A 379 12.49 -8.86 -2.82
CA SER A 379 13.69 -8.44 -3.53
C SER A 379 14.80 -9.51 -3.48
N LEU A 380 15.01 -10.13 -2.31
CA LEU A 380 15.96 -11.22 -2.14
C LEU A 380 15.59 -12.46 -2.97
N PHE A 381 14.32 -12.87 -2.93
CA PHE A 381 13.85 -14.00 -3.75
C PHE A 381 13.92 -13.70 -5.23
N PHE A 382 13.66 -12.47 -5.66
CA PHE A 382 13.79 -12.05 -7.03
C PHE A 382 15.26 -12.12 -7.48
N ALA A 383 16.18 -11.54 -6.72
CA ALA A 383 17.60 -11.58 -7.01
C ALA A 383 18.13 -13.03 -7.10
N ASN A 384 17.76 -13.88 -6.13
CA ASN A 384 18.12 -15.30 -6.14
C ASN A 384 17.56 -16.03 -7.36
N LYS A 385 16.30 -15.80 -7.70
CA LYS A 385 15.65 -16.43 -8.87
C LYS A 385 16.33 -16.02 -10.18
N VAL A 386 16.62 -14.73 -10.35
CA VAL A 386 17.31 -14.23 -11.56
C VAL A 386 18.72 -14.80 -11.67
N GLY A 387 19.43 -14.93 -10.54
CA GLY A 387 20.78 -15.55 -10.52
C GLY A 387 20.81 -17.02 -10.94
N HIS A 388 19.70 -17.75 -10.78
CA HIS A 388 19.60 -19.14 -11.23
C HIS A 388 19.43 -19.30 -12.76
N TYR A 389 19.04 -18.25 -13.49
CA TYR A 389 18.92 -18.30 -14.94
C TYR A 389 20.23 -18.12 -15.69
N LEU A 390 21.37 -18.15 -15.01
CA LEU A 390 22.67 -18.20 -15.66
C LEU A 390 22.98 -19.64 -16.08
N ASP A 391 23.11 -19.87 -17.40
CA ASP A 391 23.53 -21.13 -17.99
C ASP A 391 24.78 -20.89 -18.84
N ILE A 392 25.80 -21.73 -18.66
CA ILE A 392 27.06 -21.64 -19.40
C ILE A 392 27.36 -23.00 -19.99
N LYS A 393 27.41 -23.06 -21.32
CA LYS A 393 27.75 -24.26 -22.08
C LYS A 393 29.10 -24.09 -22.72
N SER A 394 29.92 -25.13 -22.68
CA SER A 394 31.22 -25.14 -23.34
C SER A 394 31.27 -26.19 -24.45
N SER A 395 31.97 -25.87 -25.52
CA SER A 395 32.30 -26.77 -26.61
C SER A 395 33.79 -26.69 -26.95
N LEU A 396 34.44 -27.84 -27.12
CA LEU A 396 35.83 -27.93 -27.46
C LEU A 396 35.97 -28.32 -28.95
N GLU A 397 36.76 -27.58 -29.70
CA GLU A 397 37.24 -27.95 -31.04
C GLU A 397 38.58 -28.61 -30.94
N GLU A 398 38.63 -29.95 -31.09
CA GLU A 398 39.82 -30.78 -30.83
C GLU A 398 41.02 -30.44 -31.73
N THR A 399 40.77 -29.95 -32.95
CA THR A 399 41.82 -29.63 -33.91
C THR A 399 42.68 -28.42 -33.57
N GLU A 400 42.18 -27.49 -32.78
CA GLU A 400 42.84 -26.20 -32.48
C GLU A 400 43.07 -25.95 -31.01
N SER A 401 42.75 -26.91 -30.10
CA SER A 401 42.72 -26.67 -28.66
C SER A 401 41.98 -25.38 -28.29
N HIS A 402 40.84 -25.20 -28.97
CA HIS A 402 40.00 -24.03 -28.87
C HIS A 402 38.67 -24.37 -28.13
N ARG A 403 38.44 -23.69 -27.03
CA ARG A 403 37.18 -23.85 -26.28
C ARG A 403 36.32 -22.61 -26.37
N THR A 404 35.04 -22.80 -26.72
CA THR A 404 34.04 -21.75 -26.72
C THR A 404 33.10 -21.93 -25.55
N TYR A 405 33.01 -20.92 -24.71
CA TYR A 405 32.02 -20.82 -23.64
C TYR A 405 30.89 -19.90 -24.05
N ARG A 406 29.69 -20.47 -24.19
CA ARG A 406 28.47 -19.69 -24.48
C ARG A 406 27.73 -19.40 -23.20
N VAL A 407 27.61 -18.13 -22.86
CA VAL A 407 26.93 -17.64 -21.65
C VAL A 407 25.54 -17.15 -22.00
N VAL A 408 24.53 -17.68 -21.31
CA VAL A 408 23.13 -17.29 -21.48
C VAL A 408 22.58 -16.86 -20.12
N GLY A 409 22.03 -15.65 -20.06
CA GLY A 409 21.33 -15.16 -18.85
C GLY A 409 21.94 -13.90 -18.25
N GLN A 410 21.73 -13.74 -16.95
CA GLN A 410 22.03 -12.51 -16.23
C GLN A 410 23.26 -12.68 -15.35
N VAL A 411 24.26 -11.82 -15.53
CA VAL A 411 25.48 -11.78 -14.71
C VAL A 411 25.44 -10.52 -13.86
N PHE A 412 25.42 -10.70 -12.55
CA PHE A 412 25.36 -9.62 -11.55
C PHE A 412 25.86 -10.15 -10.20
N PHE A 413 25.87 -9.34 -9.15
CA PHE A 413 26.48 -9.70 -7.86
C PHE A 413 26.07 -11.08 -7.31
N SER A 414 24.82 -11.52 -7.55
CA SER A 414 24.31 -12.81 -7.05
C SER A 414 24.72 -14.02 -7.90
N SER A 415 25.12 -13.83 -9.15
CA SER A 415 25.50 -14.89 -10.09
C SER A 415 26.98 -14.84 -10.51
N ALA A 416 27.74 -13.86 -10.04
CA ALA A 416 29.14 -13.65 -10.42
C ALA A 416 30.05 -14.83 -10.02
N ASP A 417 29.83 -15.41 -8.83
CA ASP A 417 30.59 -16.59 -8.39
C ASP A 417 30.29 -17.81 -9.27
N LYS A 418 29.00 -18.08 -9.53
CA LYS A 418 28.58 -19.14 -10.43
C LYS A 418 29.16 -18.96 -11.84
N PHE A 419 29.23 -17.70 -12.32
CA PHE A 419 29.86 -17.39 -13.59
C PHE A 419 31.32 -17.81 -13.62
N THR A 420 32.10 -17.49 -12.56
CA THR A 420 33.53 -17.81 -12.51
C THR A 420 33.84 -19.28 -12.27
N GLU A 421 32.99 -20.04 -11.58
CA GLU A 421 33.18 -21.43 -11.21
C GLU A 421 33.12 -22.43 -12.39
N VAL A 422 32.43 -22.07 -13.47
CA VAL A 422 32.20 -22.95 -14.61
C VAL A 422 33.44 -23.05 -15.50
N PHE A 423 34.33 -22.08 -15.46
CA PHE A 423 35.52 -22.05 -16.31
C PHE A 423 36.65 -22.94 -15.75
N ASP A 424 37.15 -23.87 -16.58
CA ASP A 424 38.31 -24.69 -16.23
C ASP A 424 39.63 -24.02 -16.69
N PHE A 425 40.31 -23.40 -15.78
CA PHE A 425 41.56 -22.67 -16.04
C PHE A 425 42.77 -23.58 -16.14
N LYS A 426 42.63 -24.88 -15.81
CA LYS A 426 43.79 -25.85 -15.83
C LYS A 426 43.86 -26.58 -17.17
N GLU A 427 42.88 -26.48 -18.01
CA GLU A 427 42.88 -27.06 -19.34
C GLU A 427 43.92 -26.35 -20.23
N ALA A 428 44.81 -27.12 -20.89
CA ALA A 428 45.80 -26.57 -21.81
C ALA A 428 45.12 -26.16 -23.13
N LEU A 429 44.79 -24.91 -23.27
CA LEU A 429 44.10 -24.35 -24.43
C LEU A 429 45.00 -23.32 -25.13
N ASN A 430 44.94 -23.30 -26.46
CA ASN A 430 45.55 -22.24 -27.27
C ASN A 430 44.65 -21.01 -27.38
N LYS A 431 43.33 -21.24 -27.52
CA LYS A 431 42.35 -20.18 -27.66
C LYS A 431 41.09 -20.45 -26.81
N VAL A 432 40.54 -19.40 -26.23
CA VAL A 432 39.29 -19.41 -25.50
C VAL A 432 38.39 -18.32 -26.06
N THR A 433 37.22 -18.67 -26.50
CA THR A 433 36.16 -17.68 -26.90
C THR A 433 35.07 -17.66 -25.85
N ILE A 434 34.75 -16.47 -25.35
CA ILE A 434 33.64 -16.24 -24.43
C ILE A 434 32.54 -15.53 -25.19
N ASP A 435 31.52 -16.28 -25.59
CA ASP A 435 30.36 -15.75 -26.31
C ASP A 435 29.31 -15.23 -25.32
N LEU A 436 29.18 -13.93 -25.27
CA LEU A 436 28.24 -13.18 -24.41
C LEU A 436 27.03 -12.65 -25.15
N THR A 437 26.74 -13.13 -26.36
CA THR A 437 25.62 -12.66 -27.20
C THR A 437 24.27 -12.73 -26.49
N GLN A 438 24.09 -13.72 -25.63
CA GLN A 438 22.87 -13.94 -24.87
C GLN A 438 23.03 -13.64 -23.36
N ALA A 439 24.12 -12.96 -22.99
CA ALA A 439 24.40 -12.58 -21.61
C ALA A 439 24.20 -11.07 -21.40
N HIS A 440 23.79 -10.71 -20.19
CA HIS A 440 23.66 -9.31 -19.76
C HIS A 440 24.45 -9.08 -18.47
N PHE A 441 25.34 -8.10 -18.51
CA PHE A 441 26.15 -7.66 -17.37
C PHE A 441 25.49 -6.43 -16.74
N TRP A 442 25.16 -6.50 -15.44
CA TRP A 442 24.35 -5.49 -14.79
C TRP A 442 25.10 -4.56 -13.82
N ASP A 443 26.22 -5.04 -13.27
CA ASP A 443 26.93 -4.31 -12.23
C ASP A 443 28.46 -4.50 -12.30
N ILE A 444 29.16 -3.77 -11.45
CA ILE A 444 30.62 -3.80 -11.36
C ILE A 444 31.13 -5.18 -10.95
N THR A 445 30.38 -5.93 -10.14
CA THR A 445 30.77 -7.28 -9.70
C THR A 445 30.79 -8.26 -10.87
N ALA A 446 29.81 -8.15 -11.78
CA ALA A 446 29.79 -8.92 -13.02
C ALA A 446 30.99 -8.61 -13.91
N VAL A 447 31.34 -7.33 -14.06
CA VAL A 447 32.52 -6.90 -14.84
C VAL A 447 33.81 -7.44 -14.22
N ALA A 448 33.95 -7.37 -12.90
CA ALA A 448 35.12 -7.92 -12.20
C ALA A 448 35.21 -9.45 -12.35
N ALA A 449 34.09 -10.15 -12.40
CA ALA A 449 34.05 -11.58 -12.67
C ALA A 449 34.54 -11.91 -14.09
N LEU A 450 34.12 -11.13 -15.10
CA LEU A 450 34.62 -11.24 -16.46
C LEU A 450 36.12 -10.98 -16.54
N ASP A 451 36.57 -9.86 -15.95
CA ASP A 451 38.03 -9.54 -15.88
C ASP A 451 38.83 -10.68 -15.27
N LYS A 452 38.38 -11.25 -14.18
CA LYS A 452 39.02 -12.36 -13.51
C LYS A 452 39.14 -13.60 -14.42
N VAL A 453 38.09 -13.93 -15.15
CA VAL A 453 38.07 -15.06 -16.09
C VAL A 453 39.07 -14.83 -17.23
N VAL A 454 38.97 -13.66 -17.90
CA VAL A 454 39.83 -13.33 -19.06
C VAL A 454 41.30 -13.29 -18.64
N ILE A 455 41.65 -12.63 -17.52
CA ILE A 455 43.02 -12.50 -17.06
C ILE A 455 43.59 -13.86 -16.63
N LYS A 456 42.81 -14.73 -15.98
CA LYS A 456 43.25 -16.07 -15.61
C LYS A 456 43.63 -16.93 -16.82
N PHE A 457 42.78 -16.97 -17.86
CA PHE A 457 43.11 -17.71 -19.09
C PHE A 457 44.32 -17.12 -19.81
N ARG A 458 44.46 -15.82 -19.90
CA ARG A 458 45.65 -15.16 -20.49
C ARG A 458 46.92 -15.46 -19.70
N ARG A 459 46.86 -15.59 -18.38
CA ARG A 459 47.97 -15.97 -17.53
C ARG A 459 48.44 -17.40 -17.78
N GLU A 460 47.52 -18.31 -18.07
CA GLU A 460 47.83 -19.69 -18.44
C GLU A 460 48.26 -19.85 -19.92
N GLY A 461 48.38 -18.76 -20.65
CA GLY A 461 48.91 -18.70 -22.02
C GLY A 461 47.85 -18.81 -23.12
N ALA A 462 46.58 -18.84 -22.81
CA ALA A 462 45.51 -18.88 -23.80
C ALA A 462 45.23 -17.49 -24.40
N GLU A 463 45.01 -17.42 -25.70
CA GLU A 463 44.41 -16.25 -26.35
C GLU A 463 42.94 -16.18 -26.03
N VAL A 464 42.46 -15.07 -25.47
CA VAL A 464 41.06 -14.92 -25.05
C VAL A 464 40.34 -13.88 -25.90
N GLU A 465 39.26 -14.30 -26.51
CA GLU A 465 38.39 -13.47 -27.31
C GLU A 465 36.99 -13.37 -26.64
N VAL A 466 36.51 -12.14 -26.39
CA VAL A 466 35.19 -11.88 -25.83
C VAL A 466 34.27 -11.36 -26.92
N LEU A 467 33.18 -12.07 -27.19
CA LEU A 467 32.27 -11.74 -28.29
C LEU A 467 30.86 -11.43 -27.79
N GLY A 468 30.16 -10.57 -28.53
CA GLY A 468 28.69 -10.47 -28.49
C GLY A 468 28.12 -9.66 -27.31
N LEU A 469 28.90 -8.81 -26.67
CA LEU A 469 28.34 -7.89 -25.68
C LEU A 469 27.28 -7.00 -26.30
N ASN A 470 26.08 -6.97 -25.70
CA ASN A 470 25.07 -6.00 -26.06
C ASN A 470 25.50 -4.58 -25.65
N GLU A 471 24.89 -3.55 -26.27
CA GLU A 471 25.27 -2.15 -26.08
C GLU A 471 25.32 -1.72 -24.61
N ALA A 472 24.33 -2.14 -23.79
CA ALA A 472 24.25 -1.79 -22.38
C ALA A 472 25.39 -2.47 -21.58
N SER A 473 25.65 -3.75 -21.82
CA SER A 473 26.75 -4.49 -21.18
C SER A 473 28.13 -4.00 -21.64
N ALA A 474 28.28 -3.69 -22.92
CA ALA A 474 29.52 -3.13 -23.48
C ALA A 474 29.87 -1.79 -22.81
N THR A 475 28.88 -0.90 -22.62
CA THR A 475 29.08 0.39 -21.95
C THR A 475 29.65 0.24 -20.54
N ILE A 476 29.19 -0.76 -19.75
CA ILE A 476 29.67 -1.01 -18.40
C ILE A 476 31.06 -1.67 -18.43
N VAL A 477 31.25 -2.64 -19.31
CA VAL A 477 32.53 -3.37 -19.45
C VAL A 477 33.62 -2.43 -19.95
N ASP A 478 33.38 -1.60 -20.99
CA ASP A 478 34.33 -0.63 -21.52
C ASP A 478 34.76 0.41 -20.46
N ARG A 479 33.81 0.83 -19.63
CA ARG A 479 34.04 1.84 -18.59
C ARG A 479 34.82 1.28 -17.40
N PHE A 480 34.44 0.12 -16.90
CA PHE A 480 34.95 -0.43 -15.63
C PHE A 480 35.87 -1.65 -15.80
N GLY A 481 35.80 -2.34 -16.93
CA GLY A 481 36.66 -3.49 -17.21
C GLY A 481 38.14 -3.12 -17.26
N VAL A 482 38.98 -4.04 -16.79
CA VAL A 482 40.44 -3.86 -16.77
C VAL A 482 41.20 -4.89 -17.60
N HIS A 483 40.56 -5.94 -18.08
CA HIS A 483 41.20 -7.04 -18.79
C HIS A 483 41.94 -6.66 -20.07
N ASP A 484 41.50 -5.58 -20.75
CA ASP A 484 42.15 -5.07 -21.96
C ASP A 484 43.04 -3.84 -21.69
N LYS A 485 43.22 -3.45 -20.41
CA LYS A 485 44.05 -2.28 -20.05
C LYS A 485 45.49 -2.72 -19.73
N PRO A 486 46.52 -1.88 -20.03
CA PRO A 486 47.88 -2.18 -19.68
C PRO A 486 48.05 -2.43 -18.17
N GLY A 487 48.79 -3.48 -17.81
CA GLY A 487 49.04 -3.87 -16.40
C GLY A 487 47.85 -4.58 -15.71
N ALA A 488 46.90 -5.13 -16.48
CA ALA A 488 45.74 -5.82 -15.95
C ALA A 488 46.11 -7.03 -15.03
N ILE A 489 47.16 -7.75 -15.38
CA ILE A 489 47.65 -8.91 -14.60
C ILE A 489 48.16 -8.48 -13.22
N ASP A 490 48.92 -7.38 -13.15
CA ASP A 490 49.49 -6.87 -11.89
C ASP A 490 48.42 -6.32 -10.95
N LYS A 491 47.36 -5.71 -11.51
CA LYS A 491 46.21 -5.18 -10.73
C LYS A 491 45.40 -6.26 -10.06
N LEU A 492 45.26 -7.45 -10.65
CA LEU A 492 44.51 -8.56 -10.05
C LEU A 492 45.31 -9.24 -8.89
N MET A 493 46.64 -9.08 -8.88
CA MET A 493 47.50 -9.63 -7.84
C MET A 493 47.60 -8.74 -6.60
N SER A 494 47.11 -7.48 -6.68
CA SER A 494 47.14 -6.49 -5.59
C SER A 494 45.86 -6.46 -4.73
N HIS A 495 44.89 -7.27 -5.03
CA HIS A 495 43.66 -7.52 -4.27
C HIS A 495 43.49 -9.01 -4.01
#